data_20cc101e995e3e3a1c656ba3b6025515
#
_entry.id   20cc101e995e3e3a1c656ba3b6025515
#
_cell.length_a   1.000
_cell.length_b   1.000
_cell.length_c   1.000
_cell.angle_alpha   90.00
_cell.angle_beta   90.00
_cell.angle_gamma   90.00
#
_symmetry.space_group_name_H-M   'P 1'
#
loop_
_entity.id
_entity.type
_entity.pdbx_description
1 polymer ?
#
loop_
_entity_poly.entity_id
_entity_poly.type
_entity_poly.pdbx_seq_one_letter_code
_entity_poly.pdbx_strand_id
1 'polypeptide(L)'
;MAVLPASDVPVLDLSVMAAIRALGDPGEPDVYAEVARLFLVDVPIHLSALDAAIAAADSESVWQIAHRLRGSSLEMGAVRMAPLCAAIEQAGRAGSIKHAAAQAACLDREFAAARRELEEAIQ
;
A
#
# COMPACT_ATOMS: atom_id res chain seq x y z
N MET A 1 7.21 -25.82 9.03
CA MET A 1 6.99 -25.24 7.72
C MET A 1 7.85 -23.98 7.57
N ALA A 2 8.60 -23.88 6.51
CA ALA A 2 9.44 -22.71 6.29
C ALA A 2 8.57 -21.53 5.88
N VAL A 3 8.76 -20.40 6.58
CA VAL A 3 8.16 -19.12 6.16
C VAL A 3 9.12 -18.51 5.15
N LEU A 4 8.60 -18.15 3.98
CA LEU A 4 9.42 -17.50 2.96
C LEU A 4 9.89 -16.13 3.47
N PRO A 5 11.19 -15.80 3.28
CA PRO A 5 11.66 -14.46 3.59
C PRO A 5 10.86 -13.42 2.80
N ALA A 6 10.69 -12.23 3.39
CA ALA A 6 9.97 -11.14 2.71
C ALA A 6 10.58 -10.83 1.33
N SER A 7 11.89 -11.04 1.16
CA SER A 7 12.59 -10.83 -0.10
C SER A 7 12.14 -11.77 -1.22
N ASP A 8 11.48 -12.90 -0.90
CA ASP A 8 10.97 -13.84 -1.90
C ASP A 8 9.58 -13.46 -2.40
N VAL A 9 8.92 -12.51 -1.74
CA VAL A 9 7.62 -11.99 -2.18
C VAL A 9 7.87 -10.79 -3.08
N PRO A 10 7.35 -10.79 -4.32
CA PRO A 10 7.54 -9.64 -5.21
C PRO A 10 6.92 -8.38 -4.59
N VAL A 11 7.52 -7.24 -4.88
CA VAL A 11 6.99 -5.95 -4.41
C VAL A 11 5.68 -5.61 -5.11
N LEU A 12 5.61 -5.87 -6.42
CA LEU A 12 4.41 -5.66 -7.22
C LEU A 12 3.98 -6.97 -7.87
N ASP A 13 2.67 -7.17 -7.95
CA ASP A 13 2.08 -8.31 -8.66
C ASP A 13 1.98 -7.95 -10.14
N LEU A 14 2.81 -8.58 -10.97
CA LEU A 14 2.86 -8.32 -12.41
C LEU A 14 1.56 -8.70 -13.13
N SER A 15 0.78 -9.63 -12.58
CA SER A 15 -0.52 -9.98 -13.17
C SER A 15 -1.53 -8.85 -13.02
N VAL A 16 -1.46 -8.09 -11.93
CA VAL A 16 -2.29 -6.89 -11.73
C VAL A 16 -1.88 -5.81 -12.72
N MET A 17 -0.57 -5.60 -12.90
CA MET A 17 -0.06 -4.67 -13.90
C MET A 17 -0.59 -5.01 -15.30
N ALA A 18 -0.49 -6.27 -15.70
CA ALA A 18 -0.96 -6.74 -17.00
C ALA A 18 -2.47 -6.54 -17.16
N ALA A 19 -3.25 -6.85 -16.11
CA ALA A 19 -4.70 -6.70 -16.13
C ALA A 19 -5.11 -5.22 -16.29
N ILE A 20 -4.44 -4.31 -15.60
CA ILE A 20 -4.74 -2.87 -15.72
C ILE A 20 -4.38 -2.38 -17.13
N ARG A 21 -3.22 -2.78 -17.66
CA ARG A 21 -2.80 -2.38 -19.00
C ARG A 21 -3.76 -2.89 -20.08
N ALA A 22 -4.37 -4.06 -19.86
CA ALA A 22 -5.32 -4.63 -20.79
C ALA A 22 -6.63 -3.83 -20.89
N LEU A 23 -6.91 -2.94 -19.93
CA LEU A 23 -8.08 -2.07 -19.97
C LEU A 23 -7.93 -0.91 -20.96
N GLY A 24 -6.69 -0.59 -21.36
CA GLY A 24 -6.43 0.49 -22.31
C GLY A 24 -6.48 0.02 -23.76
N ASP A 25 -6.72 0.96 -24.67
CA ASP A 25 -6.73 0.69 -26.11
C ASP A 25 -5.33 0.95 -26.69
N PRO A 26 -4.95 0.24 -27.77
CA PRO A 26 -3.69 0.52 -28.47
C PRO A 26 -3.63 1.97 -28.94
N GLY A 27 -2.50 2.64 -28.66
CA GLY A 27 -2.30 4.02 -29.06
C GLY A 27 -2.81 5.06 -28.06
N GLU A 28 -3.57 4.63 -27.05
CA GLU A 28 -4.01 5.50 -25.95
C GLU A 28 -2.96 5.57 -24.84
N PRO A 29 -3.02 6.60 -23.97
CA PRO A 29 -2.12 6.69 -22.81
C PRO A 29 -2.18 5.42 -21.95
N ASP A 30 -1.04 5.07 -21.35
CA ASP A 30 -0.93 3.88 -20.52
C ASP A 30 -1.80 4.03 -19.26
N VAL A 31 -2.90 3.27 -19.18
CA VAL A 31 -3.82 3.29 -18.05
C VAL A 31 -3.10 2.93 -16.75
N TYR A 32 -2.16 1.97 -16.83
CA TYR A 32 -1.38 1.59 -15.65
C TYR A 32 -0.57 2.76 -15.11
N ALA A 33 0.07 3.53 -16.00
CA ALA A 33 0.85 4.71 -15.60
C ALA A 33 -0.04 5.76 -14.92
N GLU A 34 -1.26 5.96 -15.41
CA GLU A 34 -2.20 6.90 -14.79
C GLU A 34 -2.59 6.46 -13.38
N VAL A 35 -2.94 5.18 -13.22
CA VAL A 35 -3.31 4.60 -11.92
C VAL A 35 -2.13 4.66 -10.96
N ALA A 36 -0.93 4.33 -11.43
CA ALA A 36 0.27 4.37 -10.61
C ALA A 36 0.58 5.79 -10.13
N ARG A 37 0.43 6.80 -11.00
CA ARG A 37 0.65 8.19 -10.59
C ARG A 37 -0.31 8.64 -9.50
N LEU A 38 -1.59 8.26 -9.62
CA LEU A 38 -2.58 8.55 -8.57
C LEU A 38 -2.20 7.88 -7.25
N PHE A 39 -1.81 6.61 -7.30
CA PHE A 39 -1.34 5.88 -6.12
C PHE A 39 -0.16 6.60 -5.45
N LEU A 40 0.82 7.02 -6.26
CA LEU A 40 2.03 7.69 -5.76
C LEU A 40 1.74 9.07 -5.15
N VAL A 41 0.65 9.72 -5.54
CA VAL A 41 0.21 10.99 -4.95
C VAL A 41 -0.64 10.75 -3.70
N ASP A 42 -1.59 9.83 -3.75
CA ASP A 42 -2.57 9.64 -2.69
C ASP A 42 -2.01 8.90 -1.48
N VAL A 43 -1.18 7.87 -1.68
CA VAL A 43 -0.69 7.06 -0.56
C VAL A 43 0.14 7.88 0.43
N PRO A 44 1.07 8.74 0.02
CA PRO A 44 1.80 9.58 0.98
C PRO A 44 0.90 10.44 1.86
N ILE A 45 -0.20 10.95 1.29
CA ILE A 45 -1.18 11.76 2.03
C ILE A 45 -1.82 10.90 3.12
N HIS A 46 -2.23 9.68 2.79
CA HIS A 46 -2.84 8.75 3.75
C HIS A 46 -1.83 8.24 4.79
N LEU A 47 -0.57 8.03 4.41
CA LEU A 47 0.47 7.64 5.35
C LEU A 47 0.72 8.75 6.38
N SER A 48 0.74 10.02 5.95
CA SER A 48 0.86 11.15 6.87
C SER A 48 -0.34 11.24 7.81
N ALA A 49 -1.55 11.04 7.30
CA ALA A 49 -2.77 11.03 8.12
C ALA A 49 -2.74 9.87 9.12
N LEU A 50 -2.22 8.71 8.72
CA LEU A 50 -2.08 7.56 9.60
C LEU A 50 -1.13 7.87 10.75
N ASP A 51 0.03 8.47 10.46
CA ASP A 51 1.00 8.86 11.49
C ASP A 51 0.39 9.85 12.48
N ALA A 52 -0.37 10.82 12.00
CA ALA A 52 -1.06 11.79 12.85
C ALA A 52 -2.11 11.11 13.75
N ALA A 53 -2.87 10.15 13.21
CA ALA A 53 -3.87 9.41 13.97
C ALA A 53 -3.22 8.54 15.05
N ILE A 54 -2.09 7.90 14.74
CA ILE A 54 -1.32 7.11 15.70
C ILE A 54 -0.79 8.03 16.82
N ALA A 55 -0.22 9.17 16.48
CA ALA A 55 0.30 10.12 17.44
C ALA A 55 -0.79 10.66 18.38
N ALA A 56 -2.01 10.81 17.85
CA ALA A 56 -3.17 11.26 18.64
C ALA A 56 -3.87 10.11 19.38
N ALA A 57 -3.40 8.89 19.24
CA ALA A 57 -4.02 7.68 19.78
C ALA A 57 -5.50 7.55 19.36
N ASP A 58 -5.82 7.99 18.15
CA ASP A 58 -7.15 7.95 17.55
C ASP A 58 -7.34 6.61 16.82
N SER A 59 -7.74 5.59 17.58
CA SER A 59 -7.87 4.22 17.07
C SER A 59 -8.86 4.11 15.92
N GLU A 60 -9.95 4.86 15.95
CA GLU A 60 -10.95 4.82 14.89
C GLU A 60 -10.38 5.34 13.57
N SER A 61 -9.72 6.48 13.58
CA SER A 61 -9.07 7.01 12.40
C SER A 61 -7.96 6.08 11.90
N VAL A 62 -7.21 5.45 12.80
CA VAL A 62 -6.16 4.49 12.45
C VAL A 62 -6.73 3.36 11.59
N TRP A 63 -7.81 2.68 12.05
CA TRP A 63 -8.32 1.56 11.28
C TRP A 63 -9.01 1.99 9.98
N GLN A 64 -9.65 3.15 9.97
CA GLN A 64 -10.30 3.66 8.75
C GLN A 64 -9.30 3.99 7.66
N ILE A 65 -8.20 4.66 8.02
CA ILE A 65 -7.13 5.01 7.09
C ILE A 65 -6.44 3.74 6.58
N ALA A 66 -6.13 2.81 7.49
CA ALA A 66 -5.50 1.54 7.13
C ALA A 66 -6.37 0.73 6.17
N HIS A 67 -7.68 0.72 6.37
CA HIS A 67 -8.62 0.04 5.49
C HIS A 67 -8.55 0.61 4.07
N ARG A 68 -8.51 1.93 3.94
CA ARG A 68 -8.38 2.61 2.65
C ARG A 68 -7.04 2.29 1.98
N LEU A 69 -5.95 2.34 2.74
CA LEU A 69 -4.62 2.00 2.23
C LEU A 69 -4.55 0.54 1.75
N ARG A 70 -5.22 -0.35 2.45
CA ARG A 70 -5.30 -1.75 2.03
C ARG A 70 -5.97 -1.89 0.68
N GLY A 71 -7.10 -1.21 0.48
CA GLY A 71 -7.80 -1.21 -0.80
C GLY A 71 -6.92 -0.70 -1.93
N SER A 72 -6.25 0.44 -1.73
CA SER A 72 -5.35 1.01 -2.72
C SER A 72 -4.19 0.08 -3.05
N SER A 73 -3.63 -0.59 -2.03
CA SER A 73 -2.53 -1.53 -2.21
C SER A 73 -2.94 -2.74 -3.05
N LEU A 74 -4.13 -3.28 -2.79
CA LEU A 74 -4.66 -4.42 -3.54
C LEU A 74 -4.94 -4.03 -4.99
N GLU A 75 -5.52 -2.86 -5.23
CA GLU A 75 -5.80 -2.37 -6.58
C GLU A 75 -4.55 -2.19 -7.41
N MET A 76 -3.45 -1.75 -6.79
CA MET A 76 -2.18 -1.52 -7.47
C MET A 76 -1.32 -2.77 -7.58
N GLY A 77 -1.65 -3.81 -6.83
CA GLY A 77 -0.83 -5.02 -6.75
C GLY A 77 0.38 -4.86 -5.84
N ALA A 78 0.34 -3.93 -4.90
CA ALA A 78 1.40 -3.73 -3.91
C ALA A 78 1.27 -4.78 -2.79
N VAL A 79 1.67 -6.00 -3.11
CA VAL A 79 1.36 -7.20 -2.32
C VAL A 79 2.08 -7.26 -0.97
N ARG A 80 3.15 -6.49 -0.78
CA ARG A 80 3.82 -6.41 0.52
C ARG A 80 3.17 -5.38 1.45
N MET A 81 2.50 -4.39 0.88
CA MET A 81 1.81 -3.35 1.65
C MET A 81 0.49 -3.86 2.23
N ALA A 82 -0.27 -4.61 1.45
CA ALA A 82 -1.63 -5.01 1.84
C ALA A 82 -1.70 -5.75 3.18
N PRO A 83 -0.84 -6.75 3.47
CA PRO A 83 -0.87 -7.43 4.78
C PRO A 83 -0.56 -6.51 5.95
N LEU A 84 0.33 -5.53 5.74
CA LEU A 84 0.67 -4.55 6.77
C LEU A 84 -0.51 -3.63 7.06
N CYS A 85 -1.20 -3.18 6.01
CA CYS A 85 -2.42 -2.38 6.16
C CYS A 85 -3.49 -3.16 6.92
N ALA A 86 -3.66 -4.46 6.62
CA ALA A 86 -4.60 -5.31 7.34
C ALA A 86 -4.24 -5.44 8.82
N ALA A 87 -2.96 -5.59 9.14
CA ALA A 87 -2.49 -5.67 10.53
C ALA A 87 -2.73 -4.36 11.28
N ILE A 88 -2.50 -3.21 10.63
CA ILE A 88 -2.76 -1.91 11.22
C ILE A 88 -4.26 -1.71 11.45
N GLU A 89 -5.08 -2.12 10.50
CA GLU A 89 -6.55 -2.07 10.64
C GLU A 89 -7.00 -2.86 11.87
N GLN A 90 -6.53 -4.09 12.02
CA GLN A 90 -6.86 -4.92 13.17
C GLN A 90 -6.38 -4.30 14.48
N ALA A 91 -5.16 -3.78 14.51
CA ALA A 91 -4.61 -3.11 15.68
C ALA A 91 -5.46 -1.90 16.07
N GLY A 92 -5.86 -1.09 15.10
CA GLY A 92 -6.74 0.07 15.34
C GLY A 92 -8.10 -0.35 15.91
N ARG A 93 -8.71 -1.40 15.36
CA ARG A 93 -9.99 -1.91 15.86
C ARG A 93 -9.87 -2.46 17.27
N ALA A 94 -8.72 -3.03 17.62
CA ALA A 94 -8.46 -3.55 18.97
C ALA A 94 -7.98 -2.48 19.97
N GLY A 95 -7.74 -1.26 19.49
CA GLY A 95 -7.24 -0.18 20.33
C GLY A 95 -5.74 -0.29 20.65
N SER A 96 -4.99 -1.12 19.91
CA SER A 96 -3.57 -1.33 20.14
C SER A 96 -2.71 -0.36 19.31
N ILE A 97 -2.61 0.88 19.78
CA ILE A 97 -1.86 1.94 19.07
C ILE A 97 -0.38 1.58 18.93
N LYS A 98 0.22 0.99 19.97
CA LYS A 98 1.63 0.60 19.94
C LYS A 98 1.90 -0.40 18.82
N HIS A 99 1.03 -1.39 18.65
CA HIS A 99 1.16 -2.39 17.60
C HIS A 99 0.95 -1.75 16.22
N ALA A 100 -0.04 -0.86 16.10
CA ALA A 100 -0.28 -0.11 14.86
C ALA A 100 0.97 0.69 14.45
N ALA A 101 1.61 1.37 15.40
CA ALA A 101 2.82 2.16 15.16
C ALA A 101 3.96 1.29 14.61
N ALA A 102 4.16 0.11 15.19
CA ALA A 102 5.21 -0.82 14.75
C ALA A 102 4.97 -1.26 13.30
N GLN A 103 3.73 -1.59 12.94
CA GLN A 103 3.38 -2.02 11.60
C GLN A 103 3.45 -0.85 10.59
N ALA A 104 3.11 0.37 11.02
CA ALA A 104 3.18 1.55 10.17
C ALA A 104 4.63 1.85 9.76
N ALA A 105 5.59 1.63 10.64
CA ALA A 105 7.01 1.78 10.30
C ALA A 105 7.44 0.80 9.20
N CYS A 106 6.93 -0.44 9.25
CA CYS A 106 7.17 -1.43 8.19
C CYS A 106 6.49 -1.01 6.89
N LEU A 107 5.27 -0.46 6.98
CA LEU A 107 4.52 -0.01 5.81
C LEU A 107 5.26 1.10 5.06
N ASP A 108 5.87 2.03 5.77
CA ASP A 108 6.66 3.10 5.15
C ASP A 108 7.79 2.53 4.28
N ARG A 109 8.47 1.50 4.77
CA ARG A 109 9.55 0.85 4.03
C ARG A 109 9.03 0.13 2.79
N GLU A 110 7.90 -0.55 2.91
CA GLU A 110 7.31 -1.27 1.78
C GLU A 110 6.74 -0.31 0.74
N PHE A 111 6.19 0.82 1.16
CA PHE A 111 5.78 1.85 0.21
C PHE A 111 6.98 2.42 -0.55
N ALA A 112 8.10 2.66 0.11
CA ALA A 112 9.32 3.14 -0.56
C ALA A 112 9.79 2.15 -1.65
N ALA A 113 9.70 0.85 -1.37
CA ALA A 113 10.04 -0.19 -2.34
C ALA A 113 9.05 -0.20 -3.52
N ALA A 114 7.75 -0.11 -3.23
CA ALA A 114 6.70 -0.05 -4.25
C ALA A 114 6.88 1.18 -5.14
N ARG A 115 7.17 2.33 -4.54
CA ARG A 115 7.40 3.57 -5.25
C ARG A 115 8.51 3.44 -6.28
N ARG A 116 9.65 2.86 -5.89
CA ARG A 116 10.77 2.69 -6.81
C ARG A 116 10.40 1.84 -8.01
N GLU A 117 9.72 0.71 -7.77
CA GLU A 117 9.33 -0.17 -8.86
C GLU A 117 8.25 0.44 -9.75
N LEU A 118 7.30 1.18 -9.17
CA LEU A 118 6.29 1.88 -9.95
C LEU A 118 6.90 2.98 -10.81
N GLU A 119 7.83 3.77 -10.24
CA GLU A 119 8.51 4.82 -11.00
C GLU A 119 9.29 4.23 -12.17
N GLU A 120 9.95 3.10 -12.00
CA GLU A 120 10.64 2.39 -13.08
C GLU A 120 9.67 1.89 -14.14
N ALA A 121 8.52 1.35 -13.73
CA ALA A 121 7.54 0.76 -14.63
C ALA A 121 6.84 1.80 -15.52
N ILE A 122 6.77 3.05 -15.09
CA ILE A 122 6.03 4.11 -15.78
C ILE A 122 6.93 5.15 -16.46
N GLN A 123 8.22 4.89 -16.48
CA GLN A 123 9.16 5.75 -17.21
C GLN A 123 8.95 5.71 -18.72
#